data_4d7486d5b2cf8b76886118f2b875805d
#
_entry.id   4d7486d5b2cf8b76886118f2b875805d
#
_cell.length_a   1.000
_cell.length_b   1.000
_cell.length_c   1.000
_cell.angle_alpha   90.00
_cell.angle_beta   90.00
_cell.angle_gamma   90.00
#
_symmetry.space_group_name_H-M   'P 1'
#
loop_
_entity.id
_entity.type
_entity.pdbx_description
1 polymer ?
#
loop_
_entity_poly.entity_id
_entity_poly.type
_entity_poly.pdbx_seq_one_letter_code
_entity_poly.pdbx_strand_id
1 'polypeptide(L)'
;FWVGLFYTVNAIAGILVSLALAKRSDSQGDRRKLILFCCAMAVGNALLFAFNRHYLTLITCGVLLASLANTAMPQLFALAREYADSSAREVVMFSSVMRAQLSLAWVIGPPLAFMLALNYGFTTMFSIAAGIFVISLALIAIKLPSVPRVEQPSEEAAALAQAGGWQDKNVRML
;
A
#
# COMPACT_ATOMS: atom_id res chain seq x y z
N PHE A 1 -10.80 -12.67 -23.58
CA PHE A 1 -11.37 -13.34 -22.41
C PHE A 1 -10.35 -13.56 -21.29
N TRP A 2 -9.23 -14.24 -21.53
CA TRP A 2 -8.20 -14.56 -20.51
C TRP A 2 -7.59 -13.35 -19.81
N VAL A 3 -7.35 -12.26 -20.54
CA VAL A 3 -6.85 -11.00 -19.96
C VAL A 3 -7.88 -10.36 -19.03
N GLY A 4 -9.15 -10.33 -19.46
CA GLY A 4 -10.22 -9.80 -18.60
C GLY A 4 -10.41 -10.64 -17.34
N LEU A 5 -10.35 -11.96 -17.45
CA LEU A 5 -10.41 -12.88 -16.32
C LEU A 5 -9.26 -12.59 -15.32
N PHE A 6 -8.04 -12.42 -15.82
CA PHE A 6 -6.88 -12.09 -14.98
C PHE A 6 -7.11 -10.81 -14.17
N TYR A 7 -7.55 -9.73 -14.80
CA TYR A 7 -7.81 -8.45 -14.10
C TYR A 7 -8.96 -8.56 -13.10
N THR A 8 -10.03 -9.30 -13.44
CA THR A 8 -11.16 -9.49 -12.53
C THR A 8 -10.74 -10.29 -11.28
N VAL A 9 -10.03 -11.40 -11.46
CA VAL A 9 -9.52 -12.21 -10.34
C VAL A 9 -8.54 -11.39 -9.49
N ASN A 10 -7.66 -10.61 -10.12
CA ASN A 10 -6.72 -9.74 -9.41
C ASN A 10 -7.44 -8.66 -8.58
N ALA A 11 -8.49 -8.05 -9.11
CA ALA A 11 -9.26 -7.04 -8.38
C ALA A 11 -9.99 -7.65 -7.16
N ILE A 12 -10.67 -8.78 -7.34
CA ILE A 12 -11.37 -9.47 -6.24
C ILE A 12 -10.39 -9.94 -5.17
N ALA A 13 -9.30 -10.61 -5.57
CA ALA A 13 -8.26 -11.05 -4.65
C ALA A 13 -7.62 -9.87 -3.90
N GLY A 14 -7.37 -8.75 -4.59
CA GLY A 14 -6.84 -7.53 -4.00
C GLY A 14 -7.72 -6.98 -2.88
N ILE A 15 -9.03 -6.93 -3.10
CA ILE A 15 -10.00 -6.48 -2.08
C ILE A 15 -9.98 -7.42 -0.87
N LEU A 16 -10.11 -8.73 -1.09
CA LEU A 16 -10.18 -9.72 -0.01
C LEU A 16 -8.89 -9.75 0.83
N VAL A 17 -7.73 -9.76 0.16
CA VAL A 17 -6.41 -9.76 0.83
C VAL A 17 -6.19 -8.46 1.58
N SER A 18 -6.54 -7.32 0.98
CA SER A 18 -6.40 -6.01 1.62
C SER A 18 -7.24 -5.92 2.89
N LEU A 19 -8.50 -6.36 2.85
CA LEU A 19 -9.38 -6.38 4.03
C LEU A 19 -8.87 -7.33 5.12
N ALA A 20 -8.41 -8.53 4.74
CA ALA A 20 -7.87 -9.51 5.70
C ALA A 20 -6.60 -9.00 6.39
N LEU A 21 -5.68 -8.40 5.62
CA LEU A 21 -4.46 -7.82 6.16
C LEU A 21 -4.71 -6.55 6.98
N ALA A 22 -5.65 -5.70 6.58
CA ALA A 22 -6.05 -4.53 7.36
C ALA A 22 -6.57 -4.96 8.74
N LYS A 23 -7.50 -5.91 8.78
CA LYS A 23 -8.02 -6.45 10.03
C LYS A 23 -6.94 -7.04 10.94
N ARG A 24 -5.97 -7.77 10.35
CA ARG A 24 -4.85 -8.35 11.11
C ARG A 24 -3.84 -7.29 11.57
N SER A 25 -3.58 -6.28 10.76
CA SER A 25 -2.69 -5.17 11.12
C SER A 25 -3.27 -4.31 12.23
N ASP A 26 -4.60 -4.16 12.25
CA ASP A 26 -5.27 -3.36 13.27
C ASP A 26 -5.28 -4.05 14.64
N SER A 27 -5.19 -5.37 14.71
CA SER A 27 -5.26 -6.10 15.97
C SER A 27 -3.90 -6.29 16.69
N GLN A 28 -2.76 -6.37 15.99
CA GLN A 28 -1.49 -6.78 16.63
C GLN A 28 -0.20 -6.30 15.93
N GLY A 29 -0.22 -5.42 14.91
CA GLY A 29 0.88 -5.29 14.00
C GLY A 29 1.69 -4.00 14.06
N ASP A 30 3.01 -4.13 14.11
CA ASP A 30 3.95 -3.09 13.69
C ASP A 30 3.80 -2.84 12.18
N ARG A 31 3.19 -1.71 11.80
CA ARG A 31 2.92 -1.35 10.40
C ARG A 31 4.18 -1.38 9.53
N ARG A 32 5.33 -1.09 10.12
CA ARG A 32 6.62 -1.18 9.43
C ARG A 32 6.91 -2.60 8.95
N LYS A 33 6.69 -3.61 9.79
CA LYS A 33 6.90 -5.02 9.42
C LYS A 33 5.96 -5.44 8.30
N LEU A 34 4.72 -4.98 8.35
CA LEU A 34 3.75 -5.26 7.30
C LEU A 34 4.16 -4.62 5.96
N ILE A 35 4.61 -3.36 5.97
CA ILE A 35 5.10 -2.67 4.77
C ILE A 35 6.32 -3.40 4.19
N LEU A 36 7.28 -3.80 5.03
CA LEU A 36 8.44 -4.58 4.60
C LEU A 36 8.03 -5.91 3.97
N PHE A 37 7.09 -6.62 4.58
CA PHE A 37 6.54 -7.87 4.02
C PHE A 37 5.88 -7.63 2.66
N CYS A 38 5.04 -6.61 2.54
CA CYS A 38 4.39 -6.27 1.26
C CYS A 38 5.41 -5.87 0.18
N CYS A 39 6.46 -5.13 0.53
CA CYS A 39 7.54 -4.80 -0.41
C CYS A 39 8.32 -6.06 -0.84
N ALA A 40 8.59 -7.00 0.07
CA ALA A 40 9.20 -8.27 -0.29
C ALA A 40 8.31 -9.08 -1.27
N MET A 41 6.99 -9.07 -1.05
CA MET A 41 6.03 -9.68 -1.99
C MET A 41 6.04 -8.99 -3.36
N ALA A 42 6.22 -7.65 -3.40
CA ALA A 42 6.36 -6.90 -4.64
C ALA A 42 7.62 -7.31 -5.44
N VAL A 43 8.76 -7.52 -4.75
CA VAL A 43 9.97 -8.06 -5.36
C VAL A 43 9.71 -9.44 -5.96
N GLY A 44 9.11 -10.35 -5.18
CA GLY A 44 8.76 -11.70 -5.63
C GLY A 44 7.84 -11.68 -6.84
N ASN A 45 6.83 -10.80 -6.82
CA ASN A 45 5.90 -10.61 -7.92
C ASN A 45 6.60 -10.12 -9.21
N ALA A 46 7.45 -9.11 -9.10
CA ALA A 46 8.20 -8.60 -10.24
C ALA A 46 9.13 -9.67 -10.85
N LEU A 47 9.83 -10.45 -10.02
CA LEU A 47 10.67 -11.55 -10.49
C LEU A 47 9.84 -12.67 -11.12
N LEU A 48 8.67 -12.99 -10.57
CA LEU A 48 7.75 -13.97 -11.15
C LEU A 48 7.34 -13.55 -12.57
N PHE A 49 6.95 -12.28 -12.77
CA PHE A 49 6.60 -11.76 -14.09
C PHE A 49 7.80 -11.64 -15.04
N ALA A 50 9.01 -11.44 -14.51
CA ALA A 50 10.24 -11.38 -15.31
C ALA A 50 10.56 -12.73 -15.96
N PHE A 51 10.44 -13.83 -15.21
CA PHE A 51 10.97 -15.13 -15.62
C PHE A 51 9.90 -16.19 -15.93
N ASN A 52 8.69 -16.08 -15.39
CA ASN A 52 7.64 -17.05 -15.61
C ASN A 52 6.72 -16.64 -16.77
N ARG A 53 6.37 -17.62 -17.64
CA ARG A 53 5.49 -17.43 -18.78
C ARG A 53 4.23 -18.30 -18.73
N HIS A 54 4.09 -19.13 -17.69
CA HIS A 54 2.92 -19.99 -17.54
C HIS A 54 1.73 -19.18 -16.98
N TYR A 55 0.65 -19.12 -17.76
CA TYR A 55 -0.55 -18.36 -17.41
C TYR A 55 -1.14 -18.77 -16.05
N LEU A 56 -1.23 -20.10 -15.78
CA LEU A 56 -1.78 -20.58 -14.51
C LEU A 56 -0.94 -20.12 -13.30
N THR A 57 0.38 -20.12 -13.41
CA THR A 57 1.26 -19.63 -12.35
C THR A 57 1.07 -18.12 -12.13
N LEU A 58 0.93 -17.37 -13.22
CA LEU A 58 0.72 -15.91 -13.13
C LEU A 58 -0.63 -15.55 -12.52
N ILE A 59 -1.71 -16.27 -12.88
CA ILE A 59 -3.05 -15.99 -12.32
C ILE A 59 -3.20 -16.46 -10.87
N THR A 60 -2.45 -17.46 -10.43
CA THR A 60 -2.51 -17.93 -9.04
C THR A 60 -1.47 -17.21 -8.18
N CYS A 61 -0.19 -17.51 -8.35
CA CYS A 61 0.88 -16.93 -7.54
C CYS A 61 1.08 -15.43 -7.80
N GLY A 62 1.01 -14.99 -9.07
CA GLY A 62 1.15 -13.58 -9.43
C GLY A 62 0.05 -12.72 -8.84
N VAL A 63 -1.21 -13.15 -8.92
CA VAL A 63 -2.34 -12.42 -8.32
C VAL A 63 -2.22 -12.36 -6.80
N LEU A 64 -1.84 -13.44 -6.13
CA LEU A 64 -1.64 -13.43 -4.67
C LEU A 64 -0.52 -12.49 -4.26
N LEU A 65 0.64 -12.56 -4.92
CA LEU A 65 1.78 -11.68 -4.64
C LEU A 65 1.45 -10.22 -4.93
N ALA A 66 0.76 -9.93 -6.04
CA ALA A 66 0.31 -8.57 -6.38
C ALA A 66 -0.68 -8.02 -5.35
N SER A 67 -1.64 -8.84 -4.90
CA SER A 67 -2.63 -8.45 -3.90
C SER A 67 -1.97 -8.11 -2.56
N LEU A 68 -1.00 -8.91 -2.14
CA LEU A 68 -0.20 -8.65 -0.93
C LEU A 68 0.64 -7.37 -1.09
N ALA A 69 1.30 -7.19 -2.22
CA ALA A 69 2.11 -6.02 -2.51
C ALA A 69 1.30 -4.72 -2.51
N ASN A 70 0.11 -4.73 -3.13
CA ASN A 70 -0.78 -3.57 -3.22
C ASN A 70 -1.27 -3.07 -1.85
N THR A 71 -1.28 -3.93 -0.83
CA THR A 71 -1.63 -3.54 0.53
C THR A 71 -0.58 -2.60 1.17
N ALA A 72 0.63 -2.50 0.63
CA ALA A 72 1.66 -1.59 1.12
C ALA A 72 1.24 -0.11 1.06
N MET A 73 0.53 0.29 0.00
CA MET A 73 0.16 1.70 -0.22
C MET A 73 -0.76 2.27 0.87
N PRO A 74 -1.92 1.67 1.19
CA PRO A 74 -2.77 2.18 2.26
C PRO A 74 -2.06 2.15 3.62
N GLN A 75 -1.21 1.15 3.88
CA GLN A 75 -0.44 1.09 5.13
C GLN A 75 0.62 2.20 5.21
N LEU A 76 1.26 2.53 4.09
CA LEU A 76 2.20 3.64 4.03
C LEU A 76 1.52 4.99 4.28
N PHE A 77 0.34 5.22 3.70
CA PHE A 77 -0.44 6.43 3.96
C PHE A 77 -0.91 6.53 5.42
N ALA A 78 -1.32 5.41 6.01
CA ALA A 78 -1.72 5.37 7.41
C ALA A 78 -0.53 5.68 8.34
N LEU A 79 0.63 5.05 8.10
CA LEU A 79 1.86 5.32 8.86
C LEU A 79 2.31 6.77 8.71
N ALA A 80 2.24 7.32 7.49
CA ALA A 80 2.59 8.69 7.21
C ALA A 80 1.71 9.69 7.96
N ARG A 81 0.41 9.39 8.06
CA ARG A 81 -0.54 10.19 8.84
C ARG A 81 -0.22 10.13 10.34
N GLU A 82 0.00 8.94 10.89
CA GLU A 82 0.39 8.77 12.30
C GLU A 82 1.67 9.53 12.63
N TYR A 83 2.66 9.50 11.73
CA TYR A 83 3.90 10.26 11.88
C TYR A 83 3.67 11.77 11.83
N ALA A 84 2.83 12.26 10.93
CA ALA A 84 2.50 13.68 10.84
C ALA A 84 1.76 14.16 12.10
N ASP A 85 0.79 13.38 12.60
CA ASP A 85 0.05 13.68 13.83
C ASP A 85 0.99 13.73 15.05
N SER A 86 1.96 12.81 15.14
CA SER A 86 2.95 12.77 16.25
C SER A 86 3.99 13.88 16.18
N SER A 87 4.23 14.47 15.00
CA SER A 87 5.31 15.45 14.76
C SER A 87 4.80 16.90 14.76
N ALA A 88 3.54 17.15 15.13
CA ALA A 88 2.90 18.48 15.08
C ALA A 88 3.05 19.19 13.70
N ARG A 89 3.29 18.43 12.63
CA ARG A 89 3.35 18.95 11.27
C ARG A 89 1.95 19.07 10.69
N GLU A 90 1.78 20.00 9.75
CA GLU A 90 0.52 20.14 9.03
C GLU A 90 0.21 18.87 8.23
N VAL A 91 -0.65 18.01 8.78
CA VAL A 91 -1.08 16.72 8.21
C VAL A 91 -1.62 16.90 6.80
N VAL A 92 -2.33 18.00 6.55
CA VAL A 92 -2.90 18.34 5.25
C VAL A 92 -1.81 18.55 4.20
N MET A 93 -0.79 19.35 4.50
CA MET A 93 0.31 19.59 3.58
C MET A 93 1.09 18.32 3.29
N PHE A 94 1.40 17.51 4.30
CA PHE A 94 2.12 16.26 4.15
C PHE A 94 1.37 15.24 3.27
N SER A 95 0.07 15.07 3.53
CA SER A 95 -0.77 14.17 2.73
C SER A 95 -0.92 14.65 1.28
N SER A 96 -0.97 15.96 1.05
CA SER A 96 -1.04 16.55 -0.29
C SER A 96 0.23 16.29 -1.09
N VAL A 97 1.40 16.43 -0.47
CA VAL A 97 2.69 16.12 -1.11
C VAL A 97 2.77 14.64 -1.46
N MET A 98 2.37 13.73 -0.58
CA MET A 98 2.35 12.29 -0.87
C MET A 98 1.44 11.95 -2.06
N ARG A 99 0.25 12.56 -2.13
CA ARG A 99 -0.68 12.36 -3.25
C ARG A 99 -0.12 12.92 -4.56
N ALA A 100 0.53 14.09 -4.52
CA ALA A 100 1.17 14.67 -5.68
C ALA A 100 2.29 13.78 -6.24
N GLN A 101 3.12 13.21 -5.36
CA GLN A 101 4.15 12.23 -5.76
C GLN A 101 3.54 10.98 -6.41
N LEU A 102 2.45 10.46 -5.85
CA LEU A 102 1.74 9.32 -6.42
C LEU A 102 1.17 9.65 -7.81
N SER A 103 0.54 10.83 -7.96
CA SER A 103 0.02 11.28 -9.26
C SER A 103 1.15 11.42 -10.29
N LEU A 104 2.29 11.97 -9.90
CA LEU A 104 3.46 12.08 -10.77
C LEU A 104 3.98 10.71 -11.21
N ALA A 105 4.03 9.74 -10.27
CA ALA A 105 4.43 8.37 -10.57
C ALA A 105 3.48 7.70 -11.58
N TRP A 106 2.17 7.96 -11.51
CA TRP A 106 1.20 7.46 -12.47
C TRP A 106 1.34 8.10 -13.87
N VAL A 107 1.77 9.35 -13.94
CA VAL A 107 2.02 10.04 -15.24
C VAL A 107 3.30 9.53 -15.89
N ILE A 108 4.38 9.37 -15.14
CA ILE A 108 5.70 9.01 -15.67
C ILE A 108 5.86 7.48 -15.81
N GLY A 109 5.28 6.71 -14.88
CA GLY A 109 5.47 5.26 -14.77
C GLY A 109 5.10 4.49 -16.04
N PRO A 110 3.86 4.59 -16.55
CA PRO A 110 3.44 3.86 -17.73
C PRO A 110 4.30 4.14 -18.98
N PRO A 111 4.60 5.41 -19.35
CA PRO A 111 5.48 5.68 -20.50
C PRO A 111 6.87 5.05 -20.35
N LEU A 112 7.48 5.14 -19.17
CA LEU A 112 8.78 4.51 -18.91
C LEU A 112 8.71 2.98 -19.01
N ALA A 113 7.67 2.38 -18.45
CA ALA A 113 7.47 0.93 -18.53
C ALA A 113 7.30 0.46 -19.98
N PHE A 114 6.50 1.17 -20.78
CA PHE A 114 6.34 0.87 -22.20
C PHE A 114 7.64 1.04 -22.98
N MET A 115 8.39 2.10 -22.74
CA MET A 115 9.69 2.33 -23.38
C MET A 115 10.66 1.18 -23.07
N LEU A 116 10.74 0.75 -21.80
CA LEU A 116 11.59 -0.35 -21.40
C LEU A 116 11.12 -1.69 -22.01
N ALA A 117 9.82 -1.95 -22.02
CA ALA A 117 9.26 -3.18 -22.56
C ALA A 117 9.50 -3.30 -24.07
N LEU A 118 9.33 -2.20 -24.82
CA LEU A 118 9.50 -2.18 -26.28
C LEU A 118 10.97 -2.28 -26.71
N ASN A 119 11.88 -1.59 -26.02
CA ASN A 119 13.29 -1.56 -26.41
C ASN A 119 14.11 -2.71 -25.83
N TYR A 120 13.78 -3.18 -24.61
CA TYR A 120 14.61 -4.16 -23.87
C TYR A 120 13.84 -5.42 -23.48
N GLY A 121 12.55 -5.48 -23.78
CA GLY A 121 11.68 -6.62 -23.48
C GLY A 121 11.14 -6.64 -22.05
N PHE A 122 10.10 -7.44 -21.86
CA PHE A 122 9.37 -7.55 -20.58
C PHE A 122 10.25 -8.05 -19.43
N THR A 123 11.16 -9.00 -19.71
CA THR A 123 12.07 -9.53 -18.67
C THR A 123 12.93 -8.43 -18.07
N THR A 124 13.51 -7.59 -18.92
CA THR A 124 14.35 -6.45 -18.46
C THR A 124 13.51 -5.43 -17.70
N MET A 125 12.33 -5.08 -18.20
CA MET A 125 11.42 -4.14 -17.54
C MET A 125 11.07 -4.62 -16.12
N PHE A 126 10.63 -5.87 -15.96
CA PHE A 126 10.28 -6.43 -14.65
C PHE A 126 11.49 -6.63 -13.75
N SER A 127 12.67 -6.94 -14.29
CA SER A 127 13.92 -7.02 -13.50
C SER A 127 14.34 -5.66 -12.94
N ILE A 128 14.19 -4.60 -13.72
CA ILE A 128 14.44 -3.22 -13.25
C ILE A 128 13.42 -2.87 -12.16
N ALA A 129 12.14 -3.20 -12.34
CA ALA A 129 11.12 -2.99 -11.32
C ALA A 129 11.45 -3.74 -10.02
N ALA A 130 11.91 -5.00 -10.11
CA ALA A 130 12.37 -5.77 -8.96
C ALA A 130 13.53 -5.07 -8.24
N GLY A 131 14.51 -4.56 -8.98
CA GLY A 131 15.63 -3.79 -8.43
C GLY A 131 15.17 -2.54 -7.67
N ILE A 132 14.24 -1.79 -8.22
CA ILE A 132 13.64 -0.62 -7.57
C ILE A 132 12.92 -1.03 -6.27
N PHE A 133 12.17 -2.13 -6.26
CA PHE A 133 11.52 -2.65 -5.05
C PHE A 133 12.52 -3.11 -4.01
N VAL A 134 13.65 -3.71 -4.39
CA VAL A 134 14.74 -4.09 -3.45
C VAL A 134 15.35 -2.83 -2.82
N ILE A 135 15.63 -1.79 -3.61
CA ILE A 135 16.13 -0.52 -3.09
C ILE A 135 15.12 0.10 -2.13
N SER A 136 13.83 0.10 -2.49
CA SER A 136 12.76 0.60 -1.63
C SER A 136 12.66 -0.20 -0.32
N LEU A 137 12.76 -1.52 -0.39
CA LEU A 137 12.79 -2.40 0.78
C LEU A 137 13.95 -2.06 1.71
N ALA A 138 15.16 -1.87 1.17
CA ALA A 138 16.33 -1.49 1.94
C ALA A 138 16.17 -0.09 2.59
N LEU A 139 15.66 0.88 1.85
CA LEU A 139 15.38 2.23 2.38
C LEU A 139 14.35 2.20 3.51
N ILE A 140 13.27 1.45 3.37
CA ILE A 140 12.24 1.27 4.39
C ILE A 140 12.85 0.58 5.62
N ALA A 141 13.68 -0.46 5.42
CA ALA A 141 14.32 -1.17 6.52
C ALA A 141 15.30 -0.29 7.31
N ILE A 142 15.96 0.67 6.66
CA ILE A 142 16.96 1.53 7.30
C ILE A 142 16.34 2.82 7.84
N LYS A 143 15.44 3.45 7.10
CA LYS A 143 15.00 4.83 7.36
C LYS A 143 13.62 4.94 8.00
N LEU A 144 12.74 3.94 7.84
CA LEU A 144 11.38 4.04 8.36
C LEU A 144 11.39 3.81 9.87
N PRO A 145 11.00 4.84 10.70
CA PRO A 145 10.92 4.65 12.13
C PRO A 145 9.77 3.68 12.47
N SER A 146 9.96 2.89 13.52
CA SER A 146 8.83 2.21 14.17
C SER A 146 8.10 3.25 15.00
N VAL A 147 6.93 3.69 14.55
CA VAL A 147 6.08 4.57 15.34
C VAL A 147 5.26 3.67 16.28
N PRO A 148 5.40 3.80 17.61
CA PRO A 148 4.52 3.11 18.54
C PRO A 148 3.09 3.55 18.25
N ARG A 149 2.18 2.61 18.17
CA ARG A 149 0.77 2.90 17.93
C ARG A 149 0.24 3.73 19.09
N VAL A 150 -0.27 4.91 18.79
CA VAL A 150 -1.18 5.60 19.70
C VAL A 150 -2.44 4.74 19.72
N GLU A 151 -2.76 4.13 20.86
CA GLU A 151 -4.01 3.39 21.05
C GLU A 151 -5.15 4.32 20.65
N GLN A 152 -5.80 4.00 19.52
CA GLN A 152 -7.06 4.67 19.20
C GLN A 152 -8.02 4.32 20.34
N PRO A 153 -8.75 5.31 20.89
CA PRO A 153 -9.76 5.04 21.91
C PRO A 153 -10.65 3.90 21.41
N SER A 154 -10.94 2.94 22.27
CA SER A 154 -11.83 1.82 21.93
C SER A 154 -13.08 2.36 21.24
N GLU A 155 -13.69 1.60 20.32
CA GLU A 155 -14.91 2.03 19.61
C GLU A 155 -15.98 2.55 20.59
N GLU A 156 -16.02 2.00 21.81
CA GLU A 156 -16.87 2.50 22.90
C GLU A 156 -16.46 3.91 23.36
N ALA A 157 -15.17 4.19 23.51
CA ALA A 157 -14.70 5.52 23.89
C ALA A 157 -14.91 6.55 22.78
N ALA A 158 -14.76 6.14 21.50
CA ALA A 158 -15.07 6.96 20.35
C ALA A 158 -16.59 7.22 20.23
N ALA A 159 -17.42 6.21 20.47
CA ALA A 159 -18.87 6.34 20.49
C ALA A 159 -19.35 7.24 21.64
N LEU A 160 -18.75 7.13 22.82
CA LEU A 160 -19.02 8.00 23.96
C LEU A 160 -18.58 9.45 23.71
N ALA A 161 -17.45 9.65 23.06
CA ALA A 161 -16.98 10.99 22.67
C ALA A 161 -17.89 11.62 21.61
N GLN A 162 -18.39 10.84 20.65
CA GLN A 162 -19.38 11.29 19.67
C GLN A 162 -20.73 11.59 20.31
N ALA A 163 -21.20 10.72 21.21
CA ALA A 163 -22.44 10.94 21.95
C ALA A 163 -22.35 12.19 22.84
N GLY A 164 -21.21 12.42 23.49
CA GLY A 164 -20.93 13.63 24.26
C GLY A 164 -20.93 14.91 23.41
N GLY A 165 -20.36 14.86 22.19
CA GLY A 165 -20.37 15.98 21.25
C GLY A 165 -21.76 16.39 20.76
N TRP A 166 -22.68 15.44 20.64
CA TRP A 166 -24.08 15.73 20.27
C TRP A 166 -24.92 16.30 21.43
N GLN A 167 -24.46 16.17 22.67
CA GLN A 167 -25.11 16.74 23.85
C GLN A 167 -24.63 18.16 24.15
N ASP A 168 -23.55 18.62 23.50
CA ASP A 168 -23.05 19.98 23.69
C ASP A 168 -24.01 20.98 23.03
N LYS A 169 -24.60 21.86 23.87
CA LYS A 169 -25.57 22.89 23.45
C LYS A 169 -25.06 23.78 22.32
N ASN A 170 -23.72 23.98 22.24
CA ASN A 170 -23.09 24.82 21.23
C ASN A 170 -23.05 24.18 19.82
N VAL A 171 -23.08 22.85 19.72
CA VAL A 171 -23.13 22.12 18.45
C VAL A 171 -24.56 22.02 17.90
N ARG A 172 -25.55 22.19 18.75
CA ARG A 172 -26.98 22.09 18.39
C ARG A 172 -27.56 23.37 17.77
N MET A 173 -26.80 24.46 17.76
CA MET A 173 -27.21 25.77 17.24
C MET A 173 -26.50 26.18 15.93
N LEU A 174 -25.75 25.29 15.27
CA LEU A 174 -25.22 25.43 13.92
C LEU A 174 -25.97 24.48 12.97
#